data_05cb351623854ca629c1d6d9b39476ad
#
_entry.id   05cb351623854ca629c1d6d9b39476ad
#
_cell.length_a   1.000
_cell.length_b   1.000
_cell.length_c   1.000
_cell.angle_alpha   90.00
_cell.angle_beta   90.00
_cell.angle_gamma   90.00
#
_symmetry.space_group_name_H-M   'P 1'
#
loop_
_entity.id
_entity.type
_entity.pdbx_description
1 polymer ?
#
loop_
_entity_poly.entity_id
_entity_poly.type
_entity_poly.pdbx_seq_one_letter_code
_entity_poly.pdbx_strand_id
1 'polypeptide(L)'
;MERRIHARVEVSHPVLYLTDIYPRPKVASTIDLSLGGAKIESLSSLAKDEGLRVSIAIQPEVIECRGKVIYVLERDNGRIEAGIQFEDLTEPNRLYLKQYLFHVMEQRALEATLSVE
;
A
#
# COMPACT_ATOMS: atom_id res chain seq x y z
N MET A 1 -18.27 0.73 17.49
CA MET A 1 -16.94 1.23 17.46
C MET A 1 -16.11 0.65 16.33
N GLU A 2 -15.48 1.51 15.59
CA GLU A 2 -14.66 1.09 14.48
C GLU A 2 -13.34 0.54 14.98
N ARG A 3 -12.92 -0.53 14.39
CA ARG A 3 -11.69 -1.18 14.80
C ARG A 3 -10.94 -1.65 13.59
N ARG A 4 -9.66 -1.36 13.55
CA ARG A 4 -8.84 -1.83 12.46
C ARG A 4 -8.66 -3.34 12.59
N ILE A 5 -9.09 -4.06 11.59
CA ILE A 5 -8.99 -5.52 11.59
C ILE A 5 -7.79 -6.01 10.82
N HIS A 6 -7.07 -5.11 10.16
CA HIS A 6 -5.87 -5.47 9.39
C HIS A 6 -4.67 -4.74 9.94
N ALA A 7 -3.63 -5.47 10.26
CA ALA A 7 -2.38 -4.88 10.71
C ALA A 7 -1.71 -4.13 9.56
N ARG A 8 -1.10 -3.01 9.88
CA ARG A 8 -0.30 -2.24 8.93
C ARG A 8 1.16 -2.54 9.15
N VAL A 9 1.88 -2.72 8.07
CA VAL A 9 3.30 -3.03 8.11
C VAL A 9 4.03 -1.97 7.30
N GLU A 10 5.04 -1.35 7.90
CA GLU A 10 5.84 -0.34 7.21
C GLU A 10 6.81 -1.04 6.28
N VAL A 11 6.56 -0.91 4.99
CA VAL A 11 7.40 -1.50 3.95
C VAL A 11 7.39 -0.57 2.75
N SER A 12 8.51 -0.53 2.03
CA SER A 12 8.64 0.30 0.86
C SER A 12 8.73 -0.60 -0.38
N HIS A 13 7.71 -0.54 -1.21
CA HIS A 13 7.65 -1.29 -2.46
C HIS A 13 7.28 -0.37 -3.59
N PRO A 14 7.79 -0.64 -4.79
CA PRO A 14 7.41 0.17 -5.96
C PRO A 14 5.93 0.02 -6.26
N VAL A 15 5.32 1.14 -6.61
CA VAL A 15 3.90 1.21 -6.97
C VAL A 15 3.78 1.89 -8.31
N LEU A 16 2.93 1.32 -9.17
CA LEU A 16 2.52 1.94 -10.40
C LEU A 16 1.02 2.14 -10.32
N TYR A 17 0.53 3.34 -10.67
CA TYR A 17 -0.91 3.55 -10.60
C TYR A 17 -1.38 4.40 -11.77
N LEU A 18 -2.66 4.21 -12.12
CA LEU A 18 -3.35 5.01 -13.12
C LEU A 18 -4.66 5.48 -12.52
N THR A 19 -4.90 6.77 -12.54
CA THR A 19 -6.18 7.28 -12.06
C THR A 19 -7.22 7.16 -13.16
N ASP A 20 -8.49 7.09 -12.77
CA ASP A 20 -9.58 6.98 -13.75
C ASP A 20 -9.70 8.24 -14.59
N ILE A 21 -9.41 9.38 -13.97
CA ILE A 21 -9.55 10.66 -14.66
C ILE A 21 -8.41 10.89 -15.65
N TYR A 22 -7.24 10.42 -15.29
CA TYR A 22 -6.04 10.71 -16.05
C TYR A 22 -5.21 9.43 -16.17
N PRO A 23 -5.57 8.56 -17.11
CA PRO A 23 -4.99 7.22 -17.17
C PRO A 23 -3.58 7.21 -17.74
N ARG A 24 -2.66 7.86 -17.07
CA ARG A 24 -1.26 7.88 -17.43
C ARG A 24 -0.48 7.27 -16.28
N PRO A 25 0.38 6.28 -16.53
CA PRO A 25 1.09 5.63 -15.44
C PRO A 25 1.91 6.60 -14.60
N LYS A 26 1.77 6.46 -13.30
CA LYS A 26 2.53 7.24 -12.33
C LYS A 26 3.24 6.29 -11.38
N VAL A 27 4.36 6.73 -10.85
CA VAL A 27 5.19 5.91 -9.97
C VAL A 27 5.08 6.45 -8.56
N ALA A 28 4.99 5.53 -7.61
CA ALA A 28 4.97 5.86 -6.19
C ALA A 28 5.69 4.74 -5.44
N SER A 29 5.73 4.85 -4.13
CA SER A 29 6.20 3.76 -3.28
C SER A 29 5.29 3.64 -2.08
N THR A 30 5.20 2.45 -1.51
CA THR A 30 4.42 2.27 -0.29
C THR A 30 5.16 2.86 0.89
N ILE A 31 4.39 3.34 1.87
CA ILE A 31 4.91 3.70 3.18
C ILE A 31 4.51 2.60 4.15
N ASP A 32 3.28 2.15 4.07
CA ASP A 32 2.84 0.96 4.80
C ASP A 32 1.82 0.21 3.96
N LEU A 33 1.54 -1.02 4.38
CA LEU A 33 0.74 -1.95 3.60
C LEU A 33 -0.09 -2.79 4.55
N SER A 34 -1.34 -3.05 4.18
CA SER A 34 -2.22 -3.95 4.92
C SER A 34 -3.08 -4.71 3.91
N LEU A 35 -3.91 -5.64 4.42
CA LEU A 35 -4.83 -6.35 3.54
C LEU A 35 -5.90 -5.44 2.95
N GLY A 36 -6.21 -4.34 3.63
CA GLY A 36 -7.25 -3.43 3.18
C GLY A 36 -6.76 -2.29 2.32
N GLY A 37 -5.47 -2.04 2.28
CA GLY A 37 -4.99 -0.91 1.52
C GLY A 37 -3.54 -0.59 1.76
N ALA A 38 -3.12 0.57 1.30
CA ALA A 38 -1.74 1.00 1.40
C ALA A 38 -1.68 2.51 1.60
N LYS A 39 -0.67 2.93 2.30
CA LYS A 39 -0.27 4.34 2.32
C LYS A 39 0.87 4.47 1.33
N ILE A 40 0.75 5.39 0.39
CA ILE A 40 1.77 5.57 -0.64
C ILE A 40 2.31 6.99 -0.62
N GLU A 41 3.51 7.14 -1.17
CA GLU A 41 4.15 8.43 -1.36
C GLU A 41 4.39 8.62 -2.85
N SER A 42 3.93 9.75 -3.37
CA SER A 42 4.00 10.03 -4.80
C SER A 42 4.46 11.46 -5.04
N LEU A 43 5.03 11.70 -6.22
CA LEU A 43 5.36 13.06 -6.65
C LEU A 43 4.23 13.69 -7.45
N SER A 44 3.24 12.91 -7.84
CA SER A 44 2.11 13.39 -8.63
C SER A 44 0.91 13.65 -7.76
N SER A 45 0.11 14.66 -8.12
CA SER A 45 -1.07 14.97 -7.33
C SER A 45 -2.11 13.87 -7.41
N LEU A 46 -2.82 13.74 -6.33
CA LEU A 46 -3.93 12.81 -6.19
C LEU A 46 -5.05 13.55 -5.49
N ALA A 47 -6.28 13.16 -5.76
CA ALA A 47 -7.45 13.79 -5.15
C ALA A 47 -8.20 12.77 -4.32
N LYS A 48 -8.74 13.23 -3.20
CA LYS A 48 -9.58 12.38 -2.37
C LYS A 48 -10.77 11.87 -3.18
N ASP A 49 -11.14 10.63 -2.94
CA ASP A 49 -12.24 9.92 -3.59
C ASP A 49 -11.96 9.52 -5.03
N GLU A 50 -10.78 9.81 -5.52
CA GLU A 50 -10.39 9.42 -6.87
C GLU A 50 -10.21 7.90 -6.95
N GLY A 51 -10.75 7.30 -8.02
CA GLY A 51 -10.54 5.87 -8.29
C GLY A 51 -9.27 5.68 -9.07
N LEU A 52 -8.63 4.55 -8.86
CA LEU A 52 -7.40 4.25 -9.58
C LEU A 52 -7.18 2.75 -9.68
N ARG A 53 -6.28 2.39 -10.55
CA ARG A 53 -5.77 1.05 -10.67
C ARG A 53 -4.37 1.06 -10.10
N VAL A 54 -4.06 0.14 -9.23
CA VAL A 54 -2.77 0.15 -8.53
C VAL A 54 -2.08 -1.21 -8.68
N SER A 55 -0.77 -1.15 -8.94
CA SER A 55 0.08 -2.33 -9.03
C SER A 55 1.21 -2.15 -8.03
N ILE A 56 1.37 -3.11 -7.14
CA ILE A 56 2.41 -3.07 -6.12
C ILE A 56 3.35 -4.25 -6.36
N ALA A 57 4.62 -3.95 -6.56
CA ALA A 57 5.61 -4.98 -6.83
C ALA A 57 6.16 -5.52 -5.52
N ILE A 58 5.73 -6.72 -5.16
CA ILE A 58 6.21 -7.43 -3.98
C ILE A 58 6.86 -8.71 -4.47
N GLN A 59 8.13 -8.58 -4.84
CA GLN A 59 8.87 -9.65 -5.50
C GLN A 59 8.64 -11.01 -4.86
N PRO A 60 8.42 -12.06 -5.65
CA PRO A 60 8.48 -12.08 -7.12
C PRO A 60 7.15 -11.77 -7.80
N GLU A 61 6.14 -11.36 -7.08
CA GLU A 61 4.80 -11.12 -7.62
C GLU A 61 4.50 -9.63 -7.74
N VAL A 62 3.46 -9.34 -8.53
CA VAL A 62 2.89 -8.00 -8.61
C VAL A 62 1.42 -8.13 -8.22
N ILE A 63 1.00 -7.34 -7.26
CA ILE A 63 -0.39 -7.33 -6.81
C ILE A 63 -1.09 -6.19 -7.51
N GLU A 64 -2.17 -6.50 -8.24
CA GLU A 64 -2.93 -5.49 -8.96
C GLU A 64 -4.37 -5.49 -8.50
N CYS A 65 -4.92 -4.29 -8.33
CA CYS A 65 -6.33 -4.16 -7.99
C CYS A 65 -6.78 -2.73 -8.24
N ARG A 66 -8.08 -2.55 -8.12
CA ARG A 66 -8.64 -1.20 -8.09
C ARG A 66 -8.56 -0.68 -6.67
N GLY A 67 -8.49 0.64 -6.56
CA GLY A 67 -8.46 1.28 -5.27
C GLY A 67 -9.13 2.63 -5.32
N LYS A 68 -9.27 3.21 -4.14
CA LYS A 68 -9.86 4.51 -3.97
C LYS A 68 -9.00 5.33 -3.02
N VAL A 69 -8.77 6.58 -3.38
CA VAL A 69 -8.00 7.48 -2.53
C VAL A 69 -8.90 7.95 -1.40
N ILE A 70 -8.53 7.64 -0.16
CA ILE A 70 -9.35 7.98 0.99
C ILE A 70 -8.86 9.22 1.73
N TYR A 71 -7.59 9.60 1.54
CA TYR A 71 -7.09 10.87 2.03
C TYR A 71 -5.83 11.24 1.27
N VAL A 72 -5.50 12.52 1.30
CA VAL A 72 -4.29 13.05 0.67
C VAL A 72 -3.67 14.08 1.62
N LEU A 73 -2.36 13.99 1.81
CA LEU A 73 -1.60 14.95 2.59
C LEU A 73 -0.41 15.43 1.79
N GLU A 74 -0.18 16.73 1.79
CA GLU A 74 1.03 17.28 1.19
C GLU A 74 2.12 17.31 2.24
N ARG A 75 3.31 16.88 1.84
CA ARG A 75 4.46 16.86 2.73
C ARG A 75 5.38 18.01 2.41
N ASP A 76 6.24 18.36 3.37
CA ASP A 76 7.14 19.50 3.24
C ASP A 76 8.11 19.36 2.08
N ASN A 77 8.42 18.14 1.69
CA ASN A 77 9.39 17.87 0.63
C ASN A 77 8.77 17.89 -0.76
N GLY A 78 7.53 18.37 -0.88
CA GLY A 78 6.83 18.40 -2.16
C GLY A 78 6.21 17.08 -2.56
N ARG A 79 6.28 16.08 -1.70
CA ARG A 79 5.70 14.78 -1.97
C ARG A 79 4.27 14.71 -1.45
N ILE A 80 3.51 13.80 -2.03
CA ILE A 80 2.11 13.59 -1.66
C ILE A 80 2.01 12.25 -0.97
N GLU A 81 1.43 12.25 0.22
CA GLU A 81 1.09 11.01 0.89
C GLU A 81 -0.39 10.75 0.68
N ALA A 82 -0.74 9.55 0.30
CA ALA A 82 -2.15 9.20 0.07
C ALA A 82 -2.46 7.84 0.67
N GLY A 83 -3.64 7.74 1.25
CA GLY A 83 -4.17 6.45 1.69
C GLY A 83 -5.03 5.86 0.60
N ILE A 84 -4.76 4.61 0.25
CA ILE A 84 -5.48 3.90 -0.81
C ILE A 84 -6.20 2.72 -0.18
N GLN A 85 -7.49 2.64 -0.44
CA GLN A 85 -8.30 1.49 -0.02
C GLN A 85 -8.44 0.54 -1.20
N PHE A 86 -8.09 -0.72 -1.00
CA PHE A 86 -8.26 -1.72 -2.06
C PHE A 86 -9.74 -2.09 -2.17
N GLU A 87 -10.22 -2.25 -3.41
CA GLU A 87 -11.63 -2.50 -3.63
C GLU A 87 -11.95 -3.87 -4.24
N ASP A 88 -11.04 -4.41 -5.04
CA ASP A 88 -11.34 -5.69 -5.71
C ASP A 88 -10.15 -6.62 -5.73
N LEU A 89 -9.49 -6.74 -4.61
CA LEU A 89 -8.34 -7.64 -4.50
C LEU A 89 -8.81 -9.08 -4.73
N THR A 90 -8.24 -9.74 -5.75
CA THR A 90 -8.62 -11.12 -6.04
C THR A 90 -8.11 -12.05 -4.94
N GLU A 91 -8.71 -13.25 -4.88
CA GLU A 91 -8.30 -14.23 -3.86
C GLU A 91 -6.83 -14.61 -3.95
N PRO A 92 -6.28 -14.90 -5.13
CA PRO A 92 -4.84 -15.19 -5.20
C PRO A 92 -3.97 -14.05 -4.71
N ASN A 93 -4.30 -12.82 -5.09
CA ASN A 93 -3.54 -11.66 -4.65
C ASN A 93 -3.71 -11.43 -3.15
N ARG A 94 -4.92 -11.63 -2.65
CA ARG A 94 -5.19 -11.48 -1.23
C ARG A 94 -4.38 -12.48 -0.42
N LEU A 95 -4.35 -13.72 -0.87
CA LEU A 95 -3.61 -14.77 -0.18
C LEU A 95 -2.11 -14.46 -0.19
N TYR A 96 -1.60 -14.06 -1.34
CA TYR A 96 -0.18 -13.73 -1.45
C TYR A 96 0.18 -12.56 -0.51
N LEU A 97 -0.65 -11.52 -0.53
CA LEU A 97 -0.41 -10.36 0.33
C LEU A 97 -0.48 -10.75 1.80
N LYS A 98 -1.45 -11.56 2.17
CA LYS A 98 -1.59 -12.01 3.54
C LYS A 98 -0.36 -12.77 4.00
N GLN A 99 0.11 -13.70 3.19
CA GLN A 99 1.30 -14.47 3.52
C GLN A 99 2.54 -13.58 3.64
N TYR A 100 2.66 -12.63 2.73
CA TYR A 100 3.77 -11.70 2.77
C TYR A 100 3.76 -10.87 4.04
N LEU A 101 2.62 -10.29 4.38
CA LEU A 101 2.51 -9.45 5.57
C LEU A 101 2.80 -10.24 6.84
N PHE A 102 2.29 -11.46 6.89
CA PHE A 102 2.53 -12.32 8.03
C PHE A 102 4.01 -12.65 8.18
N HIS A 103 4.65 -12.93 7.05
CA HIS A 103 6.08 -13.21 7.05
C HIS A 103 6.89 -12.02 7.56
N VAL A 104 6.57 -10.81 7.11
CA VAL A 104 7.30 -9.62 7.54
C VAL A 104 7.10 -9.40 9.05
N MET A 105 5.88 -9.59 9.52
CA MET A 105 5.61 -9.42 10.95
C MET A 105 6.36 -10.43 11.79
N GLU A 106 6.45 -11.67 11.31
CA GLU A 106 7.23 -12.70 12.00
C GLU A 106 8.70 -12.35 12.04
N GLN A 107 9.23 -11.90 10.90
CA GLN A 107 10.63 -11.52 10.83
C GLN A 107 10.98 -10.39 11.79
N ARG A 108 10.12 -9.39 11.84
CA ARG A 108 10.34 -8.25 12.71
C ARG A 108 10.23 -8.61 14.18
N ALA A 109 9.28 -9.49 14.52
CA ALA A 109 9.14 -9.96 15.87
C ALA A 109 10.38 -10.75 16.29
N LEU A 110 10.90 -11.58 15.39
CA LEU A 110 12.09 -12.36 15.66
C LEU A 110 13.32 -11.47 15.85
N GLU A 111 13.46 -10.47 14.97
CA GLU A 111 14.57 -9.54 15.08
C GLU A 111 14.53 -8.75 16.39
N ALA A 112 13.34 -8.33 16.79
CA ALA A 112 13.18 -7.62 18.05
C ALA A 112 13.56 -8.51 19.24
N THR A 113 13.20 -9.80 19.17
CA THR A 113 13.55 -10.73 20.21
C THR A 113 15.06 -10.96 20.28
N LEU A 114 15.68 -11.11 19.11
CA LEU A 114 17.12 -11.39 19.05
C LEU A 114 17.97 -10.19 19.45
N SER A 115 17.42 -8.99 19.32
CA SER A 115 18.19 -7.78 19.63
C SER A 115 18.14 -7.42 21.12
N VAL A 116 17.37 -8.14 21.91
CA VAL A 116 17.30 -7.91 23.35
C VAL A 116 18.39 -8.73 24.03
N GLU A 117 19.24 -8.06 24.75
CA GLU A 117 20.35 -8.71 25.44
C GLU A 117 20.33 -8.41 26.90
#